data_e7133da987b544f49cea00f1e12a0788
#
_entry.id   e7133da987b544f49cea00f1e12a0788
#
_cell.length_a   1.000
_cell.length_b   1.000
_cell.length_c   1.000
_cell.angle_alpha   90.00
_cell.angle_beta   90.00
_cell.angle_gamma   90.00
#
_symmetry.space_group_name_H-M   'P 1'
#
loop_
_entity.id
_entity.type
_entity.pdbx_description
1 polymer ?
#
loop_
_entity_poly.entity_id
_entity_poly.type
_entity_poly.pdbx_seq_one_letter_code
_entity_poly.pdbx_strand_id
1 'polypeptide(L)'
;TGGSTLTQQLIKQQILTSEVTFKRKANEILYALRLEKHFTKDQILEAYLNVSPFGRNHNGLNIAGIEEAAQGVFGVSAKDLTLPQAAYLVGMPQNPIVYTPYTNIATMKEDVSAGVERMKTVLFSMYRENKISKEQYEEALAYDITKDFLPPKELTSNRQSYLYQAVHREAVKVLMTKAAEKNKLTYNDVKNDSELYSKYYDEAERELSSSGYRVTSTVDQKVYDAMQKAIAENGD
;
A
#
# COMPACT_ATOMS: atom_id res chain seq x y z
N THR A 1 10.13 18.41 8.72
CA THR A 1 10.25 18.26 7.26
C THR A 1 11.50 17.45 6.99
N GLY A 2 11.33 16.18 6.66
CA GLY A 2 12.45 15.29 6.35
C GLY A 2 13.07 15.63 5.00
N GLY A 3 14.40 15.82 4.97
CA GLY A 3 15.18 16.08 3.74
C GLY A 3 15.61 14.82 2.99
N SER A 4 14.86 13.70 3.09
CA SER A 4 15.20 12.46 2.37
C SER A 4 14.76 12.54 0.90
N THR A 5 15.64 12.12 -0.03
CA THR A 5 15.31 12.00 -1.46
C THR A 5 14.34 10.84 -1.71
N LEU A 6 13.72 10.81 -2.91
CA LEU A 6 12.87 9.67 -3.34
C LEU A 6 13.66 8.36 -3.33
N THR A 7 14.94 8.40 -3.77
CA THR A 7 15.82 7.24 -3.74
C THR A 7 16.03 6.71 -2.33
N GLN A 8 16.26 7.61 -1.35
CA GLN A 8 16.37 7.23 0.05
C GLN A 8 15.07 6.64 0.61
N GLN A 9 13.91 7.19 0.20
CA GLN A 9 12.61 6.66 0.60
C GLN A 9 12.38 5.26 0.02
N LEU A 10 12.73 5.03 -1.25
CA LEU A 10 12.65 3.72 -1.89
C LEU A 10 13.51 2.69 -1.14
N ILE A 11 14.76 3.01 -0.84
CA ILE A 11 15.65 2.15 -0.07
C ILE A 11 15.08 1.84 1.32
N LYS A 12 14.54 2.86 2.01
CA LYS A 12 13.91 2.69 3.30
C LYS A 12 12.72 1.73 3.24
N GLN A 13 11.90 1.82 2.20
CA GLN A 13 10.72 0.97 2.03
C GLN A 13 11.06 -0.47 1.69
N GLN A 14 12.13 -0.72 0.93
CA GLN A 14 12.40 -2.02 0.33
C GLN A 14 13.50 -2.82 1.03
N ILE A 15 14.48 -2.16 1.62
CA ILE A 15 15.71 -2.83 2.06
C ILE A 15 15.93 -2.72 3.57
N LEU A 16 15.44 -1.65 4.19
CA LEU A 16 15.79 -1.35 5.57
C LEU A 16 14.69 -1.71 6.56
N THR A 17 15.10 -2.15 7.75
CA THR A 17 14.21 -2.41 8.89
C THR A 17 13.65 -1.11 9.48
N SER A 18 12.61 -1.22 10.30
CA SER A 18 11.94 -0.09 10.96
C SER A 18 12.78 0.59 12.06
N GLU A 19 13.96 0.06 12.40
CA GLU A 19 14.83 0.63 13.43
C GLU A 19 15.26 2.07 13.11
N VAL A 20 15.21 2.93 14.12
CA VAL A 20 15.65 4.35 14.00
C VAL A 20 17.05 4.49 14.58
N THR A 21 18.08 4.15 13.78
CA THR A 21 19.49 4.24 14.18
C THR A 21 20.30 5.06 13.20
N PHE A 22 21.41 5.68 13.69
CA PHE A 22 22.36 6.36 12.81
C PHE A 22 22.97 5.41 11.77
N LYS A 23 23.26 4.18 12.15
CA LYS A 23 23.78 3.14 11.26
C LYS A 23 22.80 2.86 10.11
N ARG A 24 21.51 2.74 10.42
CA ARG A 24 20.46 2.57 9.39
C ARG A 24 20.43 3.77 8.45
N LYS A 25 20.49 5.00 8.97
CA LYS A 25 20.47 6.22 8.12
C LYS A 25 21.72 6.32 7.24
N ALA A 26 22.88 5.95 7.73
CA ALA A 26 24.09 5.88 6.93
C ALA A 26 23.96 4.86 5.81
N ASN A 27 23.46 3.65 6.10
CA ASN A 27 23.21 2.61 5.09
C ASN A 27 22.17 3.08 4.04
N GLU A 28 21.10 3.77 4.46
CA GLU A 28 20.10 4.36 3.55
C GLU A 28 20.75 5.29 2.52
N ILE A 29 21.65 6.17 2.98
CA ILE A 29 22.36 7.11 2.11
C ILE A 29 23.32 6.36 1.17
N LEU A 30 24.10 5.42 1.67
CA LEU A 30 25.06 4.66 0.87
C LEU A 30 24.36 3.80 -0.20
N TYR A 31 23.27 3.14 0.15
CA TYR A 31 22.50 2.36 -0.81
C TYR A 31 21.80 3.25 -1.84
N ALA A 32 21.30 4.42 -1.43
CA ALA A 32 20.70 5.38 -2.36
C ALA A 32 21.73 5.87 -3.39
N LEU A 33 22.93 6.26 -2.97
CA LEU A 33 24.02 6.65 -3.88
C LEU A 33 24.44 5.51 -4.81
N ARG A 34 24.45 4.27 -4.30
CA ARG A 34 24.75 3.10 -5.14
C ARG A 34 23.65 2.84 -6.16
N LEU A 35 22.37 2.99 -5.76
CA LEU A 35 21.24 2.82 -6.65
C LEU A 35 21.28 3.85 -7.79
N GLU A 36 21.50 5.14 -7.48
CA GLU A 36 21.61 6.24 -8.45
C GLU A 36 22.78 6.09 -9.42
N LYS A 37 23.80 5.31 -9.07
CA LYS A 37 24.92 4.99 -9.96
C LYS A 37 24.54 3.94 -11.03
N HIS A 38 23.60 3.05 -10.74
CA HIS A 38 23.28 1.90 -11.60
C HIS A 38 21.92 2.01 -12.31
N PHE A 39 21.04 2.90 -11.84
CA PHE A 39 19.70 3.08 -12.37
C PHE A 39 19.46 4.52 -12.78
N THR A 40 18.69 4.71 -13.84
CA THR A 40 18.25 6.05 -14.27
C THR A 40 17.22 6.63 -13.30
N LYS A 41 17.01 7.95 -13.37
CA LYS A 41 15.96 8.61 -12.57
C LYS A 41 14.57 8.05 -12.84
N ASP A 42 14.27 7.73 -14.10
CA ASP A 42 12.97 7.17 -14.50
C ASP A 42 12.77 5.76 -13.94
N GLN A 43 13.80 4.92 -13.95
CA GLN A 43 13.76 3.59 -13.34
C GLN A 43 13.56 3.67 -11.83
N ILE A 44 14.22 4.62 -11.16
CA ILE A 44 14.06 4.84 -9.71
C ILE A 44 12.65 5.35 -9.40
N LEU A 45 12.12 6.28 -10.22
CA LEU A 45 10.76 6.79 -10.07
C LEU A 45 9.71 5.72 -10.30
N GLU A 46 9.87 4.91 -11.35
CA GLU A 46 9.01 3.76 -11.62
C GLU A 46 9.00 2.77 -10.44
N ALA A 47 10.18 2.38 -9.96
CA ALA A 47 10.29 1.52 -8.79
C ALA A 47 9.62 2.13 -7.55
N TYR A 48 9.82 3.44 -7.30
CA TYR A 48 9.18 4.15 -6.20
C TYR A 48 7.65 4.14 -6.31
N LEU A 49 7.11 4.45 -7.49
CA LEU A 49 5.67 4.47 -7.72
C LEU A 49 5.03 3.08 -7.59
N ASN A 50 5.77 2.02 -7.95
CA ASN A 50 5.27 0.64 -7.87
C ASN A 50 5.22 0.08 -6.44
N VAL A 51 6.00 0.65 -5.49
CA VAL A 51 6.08 0.10 -4.13
C VAL A 51 5.56 1.05 -3.05
N SER A 52 5.32 2.31 -3.40
CA SER A 52 4.87 3.30 -2.42
C SER A 52 3.48 2.98 -1.88
N PRO A 53 3.24 3.23 -0.58
CA PRO A 53 1.90 3.09 -0.01
C PRO A 53 1.02 4.28 -0.42
N PHE A 54 -0.19 3.99 -0.87
CA PHE A 54 -1.20 4.98 -1.26
C PHE A 54 -2.45 4.96 -0.38
N GLY A 55 -2.34 4.50 0.86
CA GLY A 55 -3.46 4.46 1.79
C GLY A 55 -4.40 3.29 1.54
N ARG A 56 -5.69 3.54 1.36
CA ARG A 56 -6.72 2.52 1.21
C ARG A 56 -7.54 2.72 -0.05
N ASN A 57 -8.00 1.62 -0.64
CA ASN A 57 -8.96 1.61 -1.73
C ASN A 57 -10.41 1.64 -1.22
N HIS A 58 -11.36 1.71 -2.14
CA HIS A 58 -12.80 1.72 -1.85
C HIS A 58 -13.31 0.46 -1.12
N ASN A 59 -12.51 -0.60 -1.05
CA ASN A 59 -12.76 -1.81 -0.25
C ASN A 59 -12.10 -1.75 1.15
N GLY A 60 -11.55 -0.61 1.57
CA GLY A 60 -10.87 -0.44 2.85
C GLY A 60 -9.48 -1.10 2.95
N LEU A 61 -8.94 -1.59 1.82
CA LEU A 61 -7.69 -2.32 1.78
C LEU A 61 -6.50 -1.40 1.55
N ASN A 62 -5.38 -1.69 2.20
CA ASN A 62 -4.14 -0.96 1.94
C ASN A 62 -3.70 -1.15 0.49
N ILE A 63 -3.26 -0.07 -0.12
CA ILE A 63 -2.80 -0.02 -1.51
C ILE A 63 -1.28 0.14 -1.52
N ALA A 64 -0.61 -0.64 -2.33
CA ALA A 64 0.79 -0.45 -2.70
C ALA A 64 0.91 -0.39 -4.23
N GLY A 65 1.53 0.68 -4.72
CA GLY A 65 1.70 0.91 -6.15
C GLY A 65 0.65 1.80 -6.78
N ILE A 66 1.10 2.59 -7.77
CA ILE A 66 0.30 3.64 -8.41
C ILE A 66 -0.86 3.07 -9.24
N GLU A 67 -0.66 1.92 -9.90
CA GLU A 67 -1.72 1.29 -10.70
C GLU A 67 -2.86 0.80 -9.80
N GLU A 68 -2.53 0.13 -8.68
CA GLU A 68 -3.55 -0.28 -7.72
C GLU A 68 -4.24 0.93 -7.08
N ALA A 69 -3.52 2.03 -6.87
CA ALA A 69 -4.08 3.26 -6.35
C ALA A 69 -5.06 3.91 -7.33
N ALA A 70 -4.71 4.01 -8.61
CA ALA A 70 -5.57 4.54 -9.65
C ALA A 70 -6.85 3.72 -9.80
N GLN A 71 -6.73 2.39 -9.84
CA GLN A 71 -7.86 1.47 -9.89
C GLN A 71 -8.70 1.51 -8.60
N GLY A 72 -8.05 1.53 -7.44
CA GLY A 72 -8.73 1.40 -6.15
C GLY A 72 -9.38 2.68 -5.63
N VAL A 73 -8.98 3.85 -6.14
CA VAL A 73 -9.54 5.15 -5.75
C VAL A 73 -10.46 5.71 -6.83
N PHE A 74 -10.07 5.61 -8.10
CA PHE A 74 -10.76 6.24 -9.24
C PHE A 74 -11.33 5.25 -10.26
N GLY A 75 -10.96 3.97 -10.20
CA GLY A 75 -11.45 2.96 -11.15
C GLY A 75 -10.84 3.07 -12.56
N VAL A 76 -9.72 3.77 -12.71
CA VAL A 76 -9.02 3.97 -13.98
C VAL A 76 -7.59 3.42 -13.92
N SER A 77 -6.98 3.14 -15.06
CA SER A 77 -5.56 2.83 -15.12
C SER A 77 -4.70 4.06 -14.82
N ALA A 78 -3.52 3.86 -14.25
CA ALA A 78 -2.59 4.96 -13.94
C ALA A 78 -2.25 5.82 -15.16
N LYS A 79 -2.21 5.24 -16.36
CA LYS A 79 -1.98 5.96 -17.63
C LYS A 79 -3.13 6.88 -18.05
N ASP A 80 -4.34 6.64 -17.55
CA ASP A 80 -5.57 7.34 -17.91
C ASP A 80 -5.98 8.38 -16.84
N LEU A 81 -5.14 8.60 -15.83
CA LEU A 81 -5.36 9.60 -14.79
C LEU A 81 -5.42 11.02 -15.35
N THR A 82 -6.44 11.78 -14.96
CA THR A 82 -6.49 13.23 -15.19
C THR A 82 -5.47 13.95 -14.31
N LEU A 83 -5.18 15.22 -14.61
CA LEU A 83 -4.24 16.01 -13.82
C LEU A 83 -4.63 16.12 -12.33
N PRO A 84 -5.90 16.42 -11.96
CA PRO A 84 -6.31 16.40 -10.56
C PRO A 84 -6.14 15.03 -9.89
N GLN A 85 -6.51 13.94 -10.56
CA GLN A 85 -6.38 12.58 -10.05
C GLN A 85 -4.90 12.20 -9.82
N ALA A 86 -4.03 12.49 -10.78
CA ALA A 86 -2.60 12.26 -10.66
C ALA A 86 -1.99 13.06 -9.49
N ALA A 87 -2.35 14.36 -9.36
CA ALA A 87 -1.89 15.20 -8.27
C ALA A 87 -2.37 14.71 -6.89
N TYR A 88 -3.61 14.20 -6.80
CA TYR A 88 -4.16 13.60 -5.59
C TYR A 88 -3.34 12.38 -5.18
N LEU A 89 -3.14 11.41 -6.08
CA LEU A 89 -2.38 10.19 -5.78
C LEU A 89 -0.92 10.50 -5.43
N VAL A 90 -0.24 11.37 -6.20
CA VAL A 90 1.16 11.77 -5.92
C VAL A 90 1.31 12.42 -4.54
N GLY A 91 0.25 13.06 -4.04
CA GLY A 91 0.21 13.63 -2.70
C GLY A 91 0.14 12.61 -1.57
N MET A 92 -0.47 11.45 -1.81
CA MET A 92 -0.82 10.46 -0.77
C MET A 92 0.37 9.82 -0.04
N PRO A 93 1.51 9.47 -0.67
CA PRO A 93 2.61 8.77 0.00
C PRO A 93 3.25 9.52 1.17
N GLN A 94 3.03 10.83 1.32
CA GLN A 94 3.52 11.59 2.46
C GLN A 94 2.83 11.18 3.77
N ASN A 95 1.51 10.95 3.73
CA ASN A 95 0.72 10.45 4.86
C ASN A 95 -0.50 9.67 4.34
N PRO A 96 -0.27 8.40 3.91
CA PRO A 96 -1.27 7.65 3.15
C PRO A 96 -2.59 7.45 3.88
N ILE A 97 -2.53 7.25 5.20
CA ILE A 97 -3.73 7.01 6.02
C ILE A 97 -4.54 8.29 6.23
N VAL A 98 -3.89 9.44 6.33
CA VAL A 98 -4.58 10.73 6.48
C VAL A 98 -5.23 11.15 5.15
N TYR A 99 -4.51 11.00 4.04
CA TYR A 99 -4.94 11.52 2.74
C TYR A 99 -5.88 10.60 1.96
N THR A 100 -5.95 9.29 2.30
CA THR A 100 -6.91 8.39 1.66
C THR A 100 -8.35 8.79 1.98
N PRO A 101 -9.29 8.74 1.00
CA PRO A 101 -10.70 9.05 1.25
C PRO A 101 -11.45 7.93 1.99
N TYR A 102 -10.83 6.75 2.16
CA TYR A 102 -11.51 5.57 2.72
C TYR A 102 -11.02 5.19 4.11
N THR A 103 -11.92 4.61 4.89
CA THR A 103 -11.64 3.98 6.19
C THR A 103 -11.19 2.52 6.00
N ASN A 104 -10.76 1.88 7.09
CA ASN A 104 -10.40 0.46 7.09
C ASN A 104 -11.62 -0.49 7.06
N ILE A 105 -12.82 0.04 7.25
CA ILE A 105 -14.08 -0.72 7.19
C ILE A 105 -14.85 -0.45 5.89
N ALA A 106 -14.14 -0.01 4.83
CA ALA A 106 -14.71 0.24 3.52
C ALA A 106 -15.86 1.28 3.52
N THR A 107 -15.72 2.35 4.27
CA THR A 107 -16.60 3.51 4.21
C THR A 107 -15.83 4.74 3.72
N MET A 108 -16.54 5.72 3.15
CA MET A 108 -15.97 7.04 2.89
C MET A 108 -15.73 7.75 4.22
N LYS A 109 -14.63 8.47 4.34
CA LYS A 109 -14.42 9.37 5.48
C LYS A 109 -15.43 10.52 5.45
N GLU A 110 -15.87 10.98 6.60
CA GLU A 110 -16.73 12.16 6.73
C GLU A 110 -16.01 13.44 6.26
N ASP A 111 -14.71 13.52 6.49
CA ASP A 111 -13.85 14.62 6.04
C ASP A 111 -12.68 14.08 5.19
N VAL A 112 -12.64 14.49 3.93
CA VAL A 112 -11.59 14.20 2.96
C VAL A 112 -10.73 15.41 2.63
N SER A 113 -10.95 16.55 3.32
CA SER A 113 -10.31 17.83 3.04
C SER A 113 -8.79 17.76 3.08
N ALA A 114 -8.22 16.97 4.00
CA ALA A 114 -6.77 16.81 4.12
C ALA A 114 -6.12 16.27 2.84
N GLY A 115 -6.74 15.30 2.16
CA GLY A 115 -6.29 14.77 0.88
C GLY A 115 -6.44 15.78 -0.25
N VAL A 116 -7.57 16.51 -0.28
CA VAL A 116 -7.83 17.56 -1.26
C VAL A 116 -6.84 18.72 -1.13
N GLU A 117 -6.57 19.20 0.07
CA GLU A 117 -5.57 20.26 0.31
C GLU A 117 -4.15 19.80 -0.05
N ARG A 118 -3.86 18.52 0.17
CA ARG A 118 -2.59 17.94 -0.27
C ARG A 118 -2.48 17.91 -1.80
N MET A 119 -3.54 17.56 -2.52
CA MET A 119 -3.62 17.65 -3.99
C MET A 119 -3.33 19.06 -4.48
N LYS A 120 -3.98 20.08 -3.89
CA LYS A 120 -3.75 21.50 -4.23
C LYS A 120 -2.29 21.89 -4.01
N THR A 121 -1.65 21.41 -2.95
CA THR A 121 -0.21 21.65 -2.69
C THR A 121 0.66 21.03 -3.78
N VAL A 122 0.32 19.84 -4.28
CA VAL A 122 1.03 19.20 -5.40
C VAL A 122 0.85 20.01 -6.68
N LEU A 123 -0.39 20.39 -7.03
CA LEU A 123 -0.70 21.23 -8.19
C LEU A 123 0.05 22.55 -8.16
N PHE A 124 0.09 23.23 -7.00
CA PHE A 124 0.86 24.46 -6.82
C PHE A 124 2.36 24.23 -7.08
N SER A 125 2.90 23.12 -6.57
CA SER A 125 4.31 22.78 -6.80
C SER A 125 4.60 22.51 -8.27
N MET A 126 3.70 21.82 -8.98
CA MET A 126 3.82 21.57 -10.42
C MET A 126 3.78 22.88 -11.22
N TYR A 127 2.89 23.80 -10.87
CA TYR A 127 2.80 25.12 -11.51
C TYR A 127 4.06 25.95 -11.25
N ARG A 128 4.50 26.05 -9.99
CA ARG A 128 5.71 26.78 -9.60
C ARG A 128 6.95 26.29 -10.33
N GLU A 129 7.07 25.00 -10.55
CA GLU A 129 8.19 24.37 -11.26
C GLU A 129 7.97 24.31 -12.79
N ASN A 130 6.98 25.06 -13.32
CA ASN A 130 6.64 25.14 -14.76
C ASN A 130 6.37 23.75 -15.41
N LYS A 131 5.79 22.83 -14.67
CA LYS A 131 5.38 21.49 -15.18
C LYS A 131 3.97 21.49 -15.77
N ILE A 132 3.16 22.46 -15.37
CA ILE A 132 1.81 22.72 -15.89
C ILE A 132 1.66 24.22 -16.17
N SER A 133 0.77 24.58 -17.11
CA SER A 133 0.45 25.98 -17.38
C SER A 133 -0.43 26.58 -16.27
N LYS A 134 -0.60 27.89 -16.28
CA LYS A 134 -1.49 28.59 -15.36
C LYS A 134 -2.93 28.15 -15.54
N GLU A 135 -3.36 27.99 -16.77
CA GLU A 135 -4.73 27.57 -17.14
C GLU A 135 -4.99 26.15 -16.61
N GLN A 136 -4.06 25.21 -16.85
CA GLN A 136 -4.15 23.84 -16.30
C GLN A 136 -4.21 23.81 -14.78
N TYR A 137 -3.44 24.67 -14.12
CA TYR A 137 -3.44 24.80 -12.67
C TYR A 137 -4.79 25.33 -12.15
N GLU A 138 -5.31 26.42 -12.74
CA GLU A 138 -6.58 27.03 -12.34
C GLU A 138 -7.76 26.07 -12.57
N GLU A 139 -7.79 25.38 -13.72
CA GLU A 139 -8.80 24.37 -14.04
C GLU A 139 -8.75 23.20 -13.05
N ALA A 140 -7.56 22.67 -12.76
CA ALA A 140 -7.39 21.58 -11.81
C ALA A 140 -7.76 21.97 -10.37
N LEU A 141 -7.51 23.22 -9.96
CA LEU A 141 -7.93 23.73 -8.64
C LEU A 141 -9.44 23.88 -8.52
N ALA A 142 -10.13 24.26 -9.60
CA ALA A 142 -11.57 24.41 -9.63
C ALA A 142 -12.31 23.06 -9.69
N TYR A 143 -11.60 22.00 -10.05
CA TYR A 143 -12.18 20.68 -10.17
C TYR A 143 -12.48 20.05 -8.81
N ASP A 144 -13.70 19.55 -8.65
CA ASP A 144 -14.10 18.81 -7.46
C ASP A 144 -13.76 17.33 -7.62
N ILE A 145 -12.57 16.95 -7.13
CA ILE A 145 -12.03 15.60 -7.21
C ILE A 145 -12.86 14.57 -6.43
N THR A 146 -13.68 14.99 -5.49
CA THR A 146 -14.49 14.07 -4.68
C THR A 146 -15.53 13.31 -5.49
N LYS A 147 -15.90 13.84 -6.65
CA LYS A 147 -16.82 13.20 -7.61
C LYS A 147 -16.23 11.99 -8.30
N ASP A 148 -14.90 11.90 -8.34
CA ASP A 148 -14.19 10.82 -8.99
C ASP A 148 -13.93 9.63 -8.06
N PHE A 149 -14.12 9.81 -6.75
CA PHE A 149 -13.92 8.71 -5.82
C PHE A 149 -14.92 7.60 -6.05
N LEU A 150 -14.42 6.38 -6.17
CA LEU A 150 -15.27 5.21 -6.26
C LEU A 150 -16.19 5.12 -5.03
N PRO A 151 -17.47 4.75 -5.20
CA PRO A 151 -18.32 4.48 -4.06
C PRO A 151 -17.71 3.36 -3.21
N PRO A 152 -17.75 3.48 -1.87
CA PRO A 152 -17.31 2.41 -1.00
C PRO A 152 -18.01 1.11 -1.37
N LYS A 153 -17.24 0.06 -1.50
CA LYS A 153 -17.80 -1.27 -1.74
C LYS A 153 -17.76 -2.00 -0.41
N GLU A 154 -18.93 -2.29 0.12
CA GLU A 154 -19.02 -3.14 1.30
C GLU A 154 -18.14 -4.38 1.08
N LEU A 155 -17.22 -4.57 2.00
CA LEU A 155 -16.52 -5.83 2.07
C LEU A 155 -17.62 -6.89 2.26
N THR A 156 -17.99 -7.55 1.16
CA THR A 156 -18.60 -8.87 1.33
C THR A 156 -17.71 -9.56 2.34
N SER A 157 -18.27 -9.99 3.44
CA SER A 157 -17.70 -10.32 4.75
C SER A 157 -16.41 -11.18 4.81
N ASN A 158 -15.74 -11.38 3.68
CA ASN A 158 -14.68 -12.37 3.51
C ASN A 158 -13.35 -12.06 4.24
N ARG A 159 -12.97 -10.78 4.45
CA ARG A 159 -11.69 -10.50 5.13
C ARG A 159 -11.77 -10.49 6.66
N GLN A 160 -12.93 -10.24 7.22
CA GLN A 160 -13.17 -10.46 8.64
C GLN A 160 -13.61 -11.91 8.92
N SER A 161 -13.86 -12.70 7.87
CA SER A 161 -14.23 -14.09 8.04
C SER A 161 -13.08 -14.88 8.68
N TYR A 162 -13.43 -15.80 9.55
CA TYR A 162 -12.50 -16.77 10.13
C TYR A 162 -11.66 -17.48 9.05
N LEU A 163 -12.29 -17.80 7.92
CA LEU A 163 -11.63 -18.42 6.76
C LEU A 163 -10.51 -17.54 6.20
N TYR A 164 -10.76 -16.23 5.97
CA TYR A 164 -9.72 -15.34 5.48
C TYR A 164 -8.53 -15.27 6.45
N GLN A 165 -8.82 -15.12 7.74
CA GLN A 165 -7.76 -15.06 8.76
C GLN A 165 -6.98 -16.37 8.86
N ALA A 166 -7.64 -17.51 8.69
CA ALA A 166 -7.00 -18.82 8.68
C ALA A 166 -6.08 -18.97 7.46
N VAL A 167 -6.56 -18.63 6.27
CA VAL A 167 -5.78 -18.69 5.01
C VAL A 167 -4.61 -17.72 5.05
N HIS A 168 -4.82 -16.48 5.52
CA HIS A 168 -3.78 -15.47 5.68
C HIS A 168 -2.68 -15.95 6.63
N ARG A 169 -3.04 -16.48 7.79
CA ARG A 169 -2.12 -17.02 8.79
C ARG A 169 -1.26 -18.16 8.25
N GLU A 170 -1.88 -19.08 7.49
CA GLU A 170 -1.13 -20.16 6.84
C GLU A 170 -0.20 -19.64 5.73
N ALA A 171 -0.61 -18.65 4.94
CA ALA A 171 0.23 -18.03 3.94
C ALA A 171 1.47 -17.36 4.57
N VAL A 172 1.28 -16.58 5.63
CA VAL A 172 2.38 -15.98 6.40
C VAL A 172 3.33 -17.05 6.95
N LYS A 173 2.80 -18.13 7.52
CA LYS A 173 3.59 -19.24 8.04
C LYS A 173 4.44 -19.92 6.94
N VAL A 174 3.89 -20.10 5.74
CA VAL A 174 4.63 -20.63 4.59
C VAL A 174 5.80 -19.72 4.21
N LEU A 175 5.59 -18.40 4.17
CA LEU A 175 6.64 -17.45 3.87
C LEU A 175 7.70 -17.39 4.98
N MET A 176 7.29 -17.40 6.25
CA MET A 176 8.21 -17.52 7.39
C MET A 176 9.08 -18.77 7.30
N THR A 177 8.49 -19.92 6.96
CA THR A 177 9.21 -21.17 6.80
C THR A 177 10.26 -21.05 5.69
N LYS A 178 9.87 -20.54 4.52
CA LYS A 178 10.80 -20.33 3.40
C LYS A 178 11.95 -19.37 3.74
N ALA A 179 11.65 -18.29 4.48
CA ALA A 179 12.67 -17.34 4.92
C ALA A 179 13.64 -17.97 5.96
N ALA A 180 13.10 -18.77 6.88
CA ALA A 180 13.90 -19.51 7.87
C ALA A 180 14.83 -20.53 7.19
N GLU A 181 14.34 -21.30 6.25
CA GLU A 181 15.13 -22.28 5.49
C GLU A 181 16.32 -21.68 4.74
N LYS A 182 16.16 -20.47 4.17
CA LYS A 182 17.26 -19.71 3.56
C LYS A 182 18.41 -19.45 4.55
N ASN A 183 18.07 -19.35 5.84
CA ASN A 183 19.03 -19.12 6.93
C ASN A 183 19.38 -20.41 7.70
N LYS A 184 19.06 -21.58 7.15
CA LYS A 184 19.30 -22.91 7.75
C LYS A 184 18.60 -23.11 9.10
N LEU A 185 17.47 -22.45 9.29
CA LEU A 185 16.59 -22.59 10.46
C LEU A 185 15.33 -23.34 10.07
N THR A 186 14.74 -24.07 11.01
CA THR A 186 13.41 -24.64 10.86
C THR A 186 12.34 -23.67 11.35
N TYR A 187 11.07 -23.88 10.96
CA TYR A 187 9.96 -23.12 11.53
C TYR A 187 9.87 -23.24 13.05
N ASN A 188 10.22 -24.42 13.60
CA ASN A 188 10.22 -24.63 15.05
C ASN A 188 11.29 -23.81 15.76
N ASP A 189 12.46 -23.63 15.15
CA ASP A 189 13.51 -22.77 15.71
C ASP A 189 13.01 -21.33 15.79
N VAL A 190 12.37 -20.85 14.74
CA VAL A 190 11.78 -19.51 14.69
C VAL A 190 10.61 -19.37 15.67
N LYS A 191 9.73 -20.35 15.77
CA LYS A 191 8.55 -20.32 16.64
C LYS A 191 8.90 -20.27 18.14
N ASN A 192 10.02 -20.88 18.51
CA ASN A 192 10.43 -20.99 19.92
C ASN A 192 11.28 -19.79 20.39
N ASP A 193 11.63 -18.87 19.49
CA ASP A 193 12.36 -17.65 19.78
C ASP A 193 11.50 -16.43 19.41
N SER A 194 11.13 -15.63 20.41
CA SER A 194 10.20 -14.51 20.23
C SER A 194 10.76 -13.40 19.34
N GLU A 195 12.09 -13.15 19.36
CA GLU A 195 12.73 -12.13 18.52
C GLU A 195 12.81 -12.60 17.06
N LEU A 196 13.21 -13.86 16.87
CA LEU A 196 13.20 -14.47 15.54
C LEU A 196 11.78 -14.56 14.97
N TYR A 197 10.81 -14.94 15.80
CA TYR A 197 9.41 -15.01 15.37
C TYR A 197 8.90 -13.65 14.88
N SER A 198 9.09 -12.60 15.68
CA SER A 198 8.67 -11.24 15.29
C SER A 198 9.34 -10.79 14.01
N LYS A 199 10.64 -11.01 13.89
CA LYS A 199 11.42 -10.64 12.67
C LYS A 199 10.88 -11.33 11.42
N TYR A 200 10.75 -12.66 11.45
CA TYR A 200 10.30 -13.43 10.28
C TYR A 200 8.82 -13.23 9.99
N TYR A 201 8.01 -12.97 11.01
CA TYR A 201 6.60 -12.62 10.85
C TYR A 201 6.45 -11.28 10.11
N ASP A 202 7.15 -10.23 10.54
CA ASP A 202 7.10 -8.90 9.92
C ASP A 202 7.66 -8.92 8.48
N GLU A 203 8.65 -9.76 8.21
CA GLU A 203 9.20 -9.97 6.87
C GLU A 203 8.18 -10.67 5.96
N ALA A 204 7.55 -11.73 6.45
CA ALA A 204 6.54 -12.49 5.72
C ALA A 204 5.27 -11.68 5.43
N GLU A 205 4.78 -10.90 6.40
CA GLU A 205 3.64 -9.98 6.22
C GLU A 205 3.94 -8.93 5.14
N ARG A 206 5.14 -8.34 5.15
CA ARG A 206 5.57 -7.40 4.11
C ARG A 206 5.64 -8.07 2.74
N GLU A 207 6.28 -9.24 2.68
CA GLU A 207 6.42 -9.99 1.44
C GLU A 207 5.05 -10.38 0.88
N LEU A 208 4.13 -10.87 1.72
CA LEU A 208 2.77 -11.22 1.32
C LEU A 208 2.00 -10.01 0.77
N SER A 209 2.20 -8.84 1.36
CA SER A 209 1.47 -7.61 1.00
C SER A 209 2.02 -6.93 -0.25
N SER A 210 3.33 -7.10 -0.57
CA SER A 210 4.01 -6.30 -1.60
C SER A 210 4.45 -7.09 -2.83
N SER A 211 4.49 -8.44 -2.77
CA SER A 211 5.08 -9.26 -3.83
C SER A 211 4.07 -9.88 -4.81
N GLY A 212 2.81 -9.46 -4.76
CA GLY A 212 1.79 -9.90 -5.71
C GLY A 212 1.43 -11.38 -5.65
N TYR A 213 1.58 -12.03 -4.49
CA TYR A 213 1.22 -13.43 -4.31
C TYR A 213 -0.27 -13.67 -4.55
N ARG A 214 -0.56 -14.75 -5.26
CA ARG A 214 -1.90 -15.32 -5.32
C ARG A 214 -1.98 -16.49 -4.34
N VAL A 215 -2.82 -16.35 -3.31
CA VAL A 215 -3.09 -17.42 -2.35
C VAL A 215 -4.35 -18.15 -2.76
N THR A 216 -4.25 -19.46 -3.01
CA THR A 216 -5.38 -20.31 -3.39
C THR A 216 -5.71 -21.25 -2.24
N SER A 217 -6.96 -21.20 -1.78
CA SER A 217 -7.49 -22.11 -0.77
C SER A 217 -8.05 -23.37 -1.43
N THR A 218 -8.02 -24.49 -0.72
CA THR A 218 -8.70 -25.74 -1.08
C THR A 218 -10.17 -25.79 -0.64
N VAL A 219 -10.66 -24.69 -0.03
CA VAL A 219 -12.04 -24.61 0.44
C VAL A 219 -12.97 -24.43 -0.77
N ASP A 220 -13.98 -25.30 -0.86
CA ASP A 220 -15.05 -25.17 -1.84
C ASP A 220 -15.99 -24.03 -1.42
N GLN A 221 -16.12 -23.01 -2.28
CA GLN A 221 -16.92 -21.82 -1.98
C GLN A 221 -18.39 -22.16 -1.75
N LYS A 222 -18.96 -23.08 -2.53
CA LYS A 222 -20.39 -23.45 -2.41
C LYS A 222 -20.68 -24.13 -1.08
N VAL A 223 -19.76 -25.01 -0.67
CA VAL A 223 -19.89 -25.70 0.63
C VAL A 223 -19.74 -24.69 1.77
N TYR A 224 -18.76 -23.78 1.67
CA TYR A 224 -18.55 -22.73 2.67
C TYR A 224 -19.78 -21.83 2.82
N ASP A 225 -20.34 -21.33 1.70
CA ASP A 225 -21.51 -20.46 1.72
C ASP A 225 -22.76 -21.17 2.28
N ALA A 226 -22.94 -22.46 1.95
CA ALA A 226 -24.02 -23.25 2.52
C ALA A 226 -23.89 -23.43 4.04
N MET A 227 -22.66 -23.66 4.53
CA MET A 227 -22.39 -23.75 5.97
C MET A 227 -22.61 -22.40 6.68
N GLN A 228 -22.17 -21.27 6.09
CA GLN A 228 -22.41 -19.95 6.65
C GLN A 228 -23.92 -19.63 6.74
N LYS A 229 -24.66 -19.97 5.68
CA LYS A 229 -26.11 -19.81 5.69
C LYS A 229 -26.79 -20.63 6.77
N ALA A 230 -26.39 -21.91 6.91
CA ALA A 230 -26.93 -22.77 7.96
C ALA A 230 -26.62 -22.26 9.37
N ILE A 231 -25.44 -21.70 9.60
CA ILE A 231 -25.05 -21.07 10.88
C ILE A 231 -25.92 -19.83 11.13
N ALA A 232 -26.11 -18.98 10.12
CA ALA A 232 -26.92 -17.76 10.26
C ALA A 232 -28.41 -18.05 10.53
N GLU A 233 -28.93 -19.16 10.01
CA GLU A 233 -30.31 -19.56 10.17
C GLU A 233 -30.58 -20.36 11.46
N ASN A 234 -29.58 -21.04 12.04
CA ASN A 234 -29.75 -21.98 13.15
C ASN A 234 -28.78 -21.75 14.31
N GLY A 235 -27.88 -20.74 14.20
CA GLY A 235 -26.95 -20.37 15.26
C GLY A 235 -27.63 -19.40 16.24
N ASP A 236 -27.86 -19.83 17.47
CA ASP A 236 -28.28 -18.99 18.60
C ASP A 236 -27.10 -18.16 19.13
#